data_e80fe2f3d47d56a97521c9dc5a4c5d60
#
_entry.id   e80fe2f3d47d56a97521c9dc5a4c5d60
#
_cell.length_a   1.000
_cell.length_b   1.000
_cell.length_c   1.000
_cell.angle_alpha   90.00
_cell.angle_beta   90.00
_cell.angle_gamma   90.00
#
_symmetry.space_group_name_H-M   'P 1'
#
loop_
_entity.id
_entity.type
_entity.pdbx_description
1 polymer ?
#
loop_
_entity_poly.entity_id
_entity_poly.type
_entity_poly.pdbx_seq_one_letter_code
_entity_poly.pdbx_strand_id
1 'polypeptide(L)'
;MDLKAIYLTTLERCAPEALVRAHVDATMPRNVVAIGKCAGSLLDGVARVLDVESAFVAIPEGYKLPATKAELHVGGHPHITAASFAAGRALLAYLQAHEDILFLISGGGSACVEVPLAPYSESDVAEANAQLIASGMPIGEINRERRRRSAIKGGKLANHVRGRAVTLVYSDVSTNAADDVASGPMPNPIVIADNTTLVRTAAQIIGDSAVVVDEQFEGDVLETARALAARARTLEGLQVLVAGGEPTVVVKGNGRGGRCSELAVRFALESACEALFASSDGVDGSSGVAGFYLPPRRRPSEPSGAEAALEASDSYAVATQIGEPITIAPTGNNLRDLFLVARSQAYGSQASTTVTLASR
;
A
#
# COMPACT_ATOMS: atom_id res chain seq x y z
N MET A 1 22.97 -10.82 2.64
CA MET A 1 21.99 -10.45 1.58
C MET A 1 21.64 -8.99 1.83
N ASP A 2 21.51 -8.17 0.80
CA ASP A 2 21.19 -6.73 0.97
C ASP A 2 19.68 -6.50 0.94
N LEU A 3 19.06 -6.32 2.11
CA LEU A 3 17.62 -6.12 2.24
C LEU A 3 17.14 -4.82 1.59
N LYS A 4 17.99 -3.77 1.55
CA LYS A 4 17.64 -2.50 0.89
C LYS A 4 17.58 -2.67 -0.63
N ALA A 5 18.56 -3.39 -1.21
CA ALA A 5 18.55 -3.69 -2.64
C ALA A 5 17.35 -4.55 -3.03
N ILE A 6 16.97 -5.54 -2.21
CA ILE A 6 15.77 -6.35 -2.42
C ILE A 6 14.52 -5.46 -2.42
N TYR A 7 14.37 -4.60 -1.42
CA TYR A 7 13.22 -3.68 -1.32
C TYR A 7 13.12 -2.78 -2.56
N LEU A 8 14.20 -2.10 -2.95
CA LEU A 8 14.19 -1.20 -4.11
C LEU A 8 13.86 -1.94 -5.42
N THR A 9 14.48 -3.10 -5.64
CA THR A 9 14.19 -3.93 -6.83
C THR A 9 12.74 -4.43 -6.82
N THR A 10 12.19 -4.73 -5.64
CA THR A 10 10.78 -5.12 -5.50
C THR A 10 9.86 -3.98 -5.91
N LEU A 11 10.14 -2.75 -5.46
CA LEU A 11 9.34 -1.57 -5.84
C LEU A 11 9.36 -1.32 -7.35
N GLU A 12 10.51 -1.44 -7.99
CA GLU A 12 10.66 -1.29 -9.45
C GLU A 12 9.82 -2.33 -10.21
N ARG A 13 9.91 -3.61 -9.79
CA ARG A 13 9.14 -4.70 -10.43
C ARG A 13 7.64 -4.60 -10.17
N CYS A 14 7.24 -4.03 -9.03
CA CYS A 14 5.85 -3.80 -8.65
C CYS A 14 5.30 -2.45 -9.08
N ALA A 15 6.06 -1.66 -9.84
CA ALA A 15 5.57 -0.36 -10.32
C ALA A 15 4.27 -0.51 -11.12
N PRO A 16 3.23 0.34 -10.89
CA PRO A 16 1.94 0.23 -11.56
C PRO A 16 2.06 0.21 -13.08
N GLU A 17 2.96 1.02 -13.63
CA GLU A 17 3.28 1.08 -15.06
C GLU A 17 3.84 -0.25 -15.60
N ALA A 18 4.62 -0.97 -14.79
CA ALA A 18 5.19 -2.25 -15.19
C ALA A 18 4.16 -3.38 -15.13
N LEU A 19 3.40 -3.45 -14.04
CA LEU A 19 2.46 -4.55 -13.80
C LEU A 19 1.23 -4.49 -14.72
N VAL A 20 0.68 -3.29 -14.98
CA VAL A 20 -0.50 -3.17 -15.85
C VAL A 20 -0.23 -3.69 -17.27
N ARG A 21 0.98 -3.54 -17.79
CA ARG A 21 1.35 -4.01 -19.15
C ARG A 21 1.18 -5.51 -19.34
N ALA A 22 1.36 -6.31 -18.29
CA ALA A 22 1.19 -7.76 -18.35
C ALA A 22 -0.29 -8.19 -18.43
N HIS A 23 -1.23 -7.26 -18.20
CA HIS A 23 -2.66 -7.51 -18.14
C HIS A 23 -3.43 -6.80 -19.26
N VAL A 24 -2.73 -6.16 -20.20
CA VAL A 24 -3.32 -5.41 -21.31
C VAL A 24 -2.86 -6.01 -22.63
N ASP A 25 -3.80 -6.21 -23.55
CA ASP A 25 -3.56 -6.66 -24.91
C ASP A 25 -4.37 -5.87 -25.95
N ALA A 26 -4.14 -6.11 -27.22
CA ALA A 26 -4.76 -5.40 -28.33
C ALA A 26 -6.29 -5.57 -28.43
N THR A 27 -6.89 -6.50 -27.67
CA THR A 27 -8.34 -6.72 -27.65
C THR A 27 -9.07 -5.87 -26.61
N MET A 28 -8.32 -5.16 -25.75
CA MET A 28 -8.88 -4.33 -24.71
C MET A 28 -9.52 -3.05 -25.24
N PRO A 29 -10.53 -2.48 -24.53
CA PRO A 29 -11.07 -1.17 -24.85
C PRO A 29 -10.00 -0.08 -24.93
N ARG A 30 -10.10 0.81 -25.91
CA ARG A 30 -9.10 1.87 -26.17
C ARG A 30 -9.47 3.22 -25.55
N ASN A 31 -10.72 3.36 -25.06
CA ASN A 31 -11.13 4.47 -24.20
C ASN A 31 -10.84 4.09 -22.75
N VAL A 32 -10.07 4.91 -22.03
CA VAL A 32 -9.55 4.58 -20.71
C VAL A 32 -10.12 5.52 -19.65
N VAL A 33 -10.55 4.97 -18.52
CA VAL A 33 -10.90 5.71 -17.31
C VAL A 33 -9.95 5.28 -16.20
N ALA A 34 -9.07 6.16 -15.75
CA ALA A 34 -8.12 5.89 -14.67
C ALA A 34 -8.45 6.70 -13.42
N ILE A 35 -8.61 6.05 -12.26
CA ILE A 35 -9.05 6.67 -11.01
C ILE A 35 -8.17 6.23 -9.85
N GLY A 36 -7.66 7.20 -9.06
CA GLY A 36 -6.91 6.99 -7.83
C GLY A 36 -5.45 7.39 -7.88
N LYS A 37 -4.70 7.07 -6.83
CA LYS A 37 -3.31 7.51 -6.62
C LYS A 37 -2.35 7.06 -7.73
N CYS A 38 -2.58 5.86 -8.28
CA CYS A 38 -1.73 5.26 -9.33
C CYS A 38 -2.26 5.52 -10.75
N ALA A 39 -3.36 6.28 -10.91
CA ALA A 39 -4.06 6.46 -12.19
C ALA A 39 -3.15 6.92 -13.34
N GLY A 40 -2.27 7.90 -13.09
CA GLY A 40 -1.32 8.40 -14.09
C GLY A 40 -0.34 7.33 -14.55
N SER A 41 0.29 6.62 -13.61
CA SER A 41 1.25 5.55 -13.93
C SER A 41 0.59 4.35 -14.62
N LEU A 42 -0.63 3.98 -14.22
CA LEU A 42 -1.39 2.91 -14.87
C LEU A 42 -1.72 3.28 -16.32
N LEU A 43 -2.20 4.50 -16.58
CA LEU A 43 -2.47 4.98 -17.93
C LEU A 43 -1.21 4.98 -18.81
N ASP A 44 -0.09 5.48 -18.28
CA ASP A 44 1.18 5.49 -19.02
C ASP A 44 1.65 4.06 -19.35
N GLY A 45 1.42 3.10 -18.44
CA GLY A 45 1.72 1.70 -18.69
C GLY A 45 0.85 1.10 -19.80
N VAL A 46 -0.44 1.39 -19.79
CA VAL A 46 -1.40 0.96 -20.84
C VAL A 46 -1.01 1.55 -22.19
N ALA A 47 -0.68 2.83 -22.27
CA ALA A 47 -0.34 3.52 -23.51
C ALA A 47 0.98 3.01 -24.17
N ARG A 48 1.78 2.21 -23.47
CA ARG A 48 2.94 1.53 -24.07
C ARG A 48 2.60 0.25 -24.83
N VAL A 49 1.40 -0.29 -24.61
CA VAL A 49 0.97 -1.58 -25.18
C VAL A 49 -0.24 -1.39 -26.08
N LEU A 50 -1.13 -0.46 -25.72
CA LEU A 50 -2.39 -0.20 -26.37
C LEU A 50 -2.37 1.23 -26.95
N ASP A 51 -2.83 1.39 -28.18
CA ASP A 51 -3.08 2.71 -28.79
C ASP A 51 -4.35 3.33 -28.18
N VAL A 52 -4.18 4.16 -27.14
CA VAL A 52 -5.27 4.78 -26.39
C VAL A 52 -5.92 5.87 -27.25
N GLU A 53 -7.21 5.72 -27.53
CA GLU A 53 -7.98 6.69 -28.33
C GLU A 53 -8.42 7.90 -27.51
N SER A 54 -8.83 7.66 -26.28
CA SER A 54 -9.28 8.69 -25.34
C SER A 54 -8.99 8.26 -23.91
N ALA A 55 -8.69 9.21 -23.03
CA ALA A 55 -8.46 8.92 -21.62
C ALA A 55 -9.08 10.00 -20.71
N PHE A 56 -9.72 9.54 -19.63
CA PHE A 56 -10.15 10.32 -18.48
C PHE A 56 -9.31 9.92 -17.27
N VAL A 57 -8.79 10.89 -16.51
CA VAL A 57 -7.99 10.65 -15.30
C VAL A 57 -8.53 11.46 -14.14
N ALA A 58 -8.90 10.79 -13.04
CA ALA A 58 -9.17 11.41 -11.75
C ALA A 58 -8.11 11.00 -10.73
N ILE A 59 -7.34 11.95 -10.22
CA ILE A 59 -6.18 11.71 -9.35
C ILE A 59 -6.20 12.66 -8.15
N PRO A 60 -5.78 12.23 -6.95
CA PRO A 60 -5.59 13.16 -5.83
C PRO A 60 -4.42 14.11 -6.06
N GLU A 61 -4.47 15.27 -5.43
CA GLU A 61 -3.35 16.24 -5.46
C GLU A 61 -2.04 15.63 -4.95
N GLY A 62 -0.92 15.98 -5.58
CA GLY A 62 0.44 15.55 -5.17
C GLY A 62 0.88 14.21 -5.73
N TYR A 63 0.05 13.49 -6.49
CA TYR A 63 0.41 12.23 -7.13
C TYR A 63 0.89 12.43 -8.57
N LYS A 64 1.58 11.40 -9.12
CA LYS A 64 2.18 11.46 -10.46
C LYS A 64 1.11 11.63 -11.54
N LEU A 65 1.18 12.74 -12.27
CA LEU A 65 0.33 12.99 -13.42
C LEU A 65 0.73 12.08 -14.61
N PRO A 66 -0.22 11.71 -15.49
CA PRO A 66 0.10 10.94 -16.68
C PRO A 66 0.96 11.76 -17.65
N ALA A 67 1.89 11.10 -18.34
CA ALA A 67 2.55 11.65 -19.54
C ALA A 67 1.65 11.50 -20.77
N THR A 68 0.79 10.49 -20.78
CA THR A 68 -0.21 10.23 -21.82
C THR A 68 -1.29 11.32 -21.78
N LYS A 69 -1.67 11.84 -22.95
CA LYS A 69 -2.73 12.84 -23.08
C LYS A 69 -4.05 12.31 -22.52
N ALA A 70 -4.65 13.07 -21.62
CA ALA A 70 -5.91 12.71 -20.96
C ALA A 70 -6.70 13.96 -20.56
N GLU A 71 -8.01 13.79 -20.38
CA GLU A 71 -8.86 14.73 -19.65
C GLU A 71 -8.55 14.55 -18.15
N LEU A 72 -7.83 15.50 -17.56
CA LEU A 72 -7.29 15.39 -16.21
C LEU A 72 -8.13 16.16 -15.19
N HIS A 73 -8.50 15.47 -14.11
CA HIS A 73 -9.20 16.02 -12.95
C HIS A 73 -8.40 15.73 -11.67
N VAL A 74 -8.13 16.79 -10.89
CA VAL A 74 -7.49 16.67 -9.57
C VAL A 74 -8.57 16.83 -8.51
N GLY A 75 -8.87 15.75 -7.80
CA GLY A 75 -9.88 15.73 -6.73
C GLY A 75 -9.27 15.71 -5.34
N GLY A 76 -10.12 15.77 -4.30
CA GLY A 76 -9.69 15.73 -2.92
C GLY A 76 -9.25 14.34 -2.46
N HIS A 77 -8.43 14.27 -1.39
CA HIS A 77 -8.09 13.05 -0.68
C HIS A 77 -7.43 13.42 0.68
N PRO A 78 -7.85 12.84 1.82
CA PRO A 78 -8.94 11.84 1.99
C PRO A 78 -10.35 12.45 1.99
N HIS A 79 -10.47 13.77 1.95
CA HIS A 79 -11.74 14.49 1.98
C HIS A 79 -12.27 14.72 0.56
N ILE A 80 -13.59 14.56 0.40
CA ILE A 80 -14.30 14.91 -0.82
C ILE A 80 -14.41 16.43 -0.91
N THR A 81 -14.09 17.02 -2.06
CA THR A 81 -14.10 18.45 -2.31
C THR A 81 -15.01 18.82 -3.49
N ALA A 82 -15.23 20.10 -3.72
CA ALA A 82 -15.96 20.56 -4.91
C ALA A 82 -15.33 20.07 -6.23
N ALA A 83 -14.00 19.94 -6.27
CA ALA A 83 -13.29 19.36 -7.42
C ALA A 83 -13.62 17.88 -7.63
N SER A 84 -13.84 17.12 -6.55
CA SER A 84 -14.24 15.70 -6.63
C SER A 84 -15.63 15.54 -7.28
N PHE A 85 -16.57 16.42 -6.99
CA PHE A 85 -17.89 16.43 -7.62
C PHE A 85 -17.81 16.90 -9.08
N ALA A 86 -16.96 17.89 -9.39
CA ALA A 86 -16.72 18.31 -10.78
C ALA A 86 -16.12 17.15 -11.59
N ALA A 87 -15.15 16.41 -11.04
CA ALA A 87 -14.61 15.21 -11.65
C ALA A 87 -15.67 14.12 -11.87
N GLY A 88 -16.61 13.95 -10.92
CA GLY A 88 -17.72 13.01 -11.05
C GLY A 88 -18.67 13.37 -12.21
N ARG A 89 -19.03 14.64 -12.34
CA ARG A 89 -19.86 15.10 -13.47
C ARG A 89 -19.15 14.92 -14.81
N ALA A 90 -17.86 15.25 -14.88
CA ALA A 90 -17.05 15.05 -16.08
C ALA A 90 -16.90 13.57 -16.44
N LEU A 91 -16.72 12.68 -15.43
CA LEU A 91 -16.68 11.23 -15.63
C LEU A 91 -17.98 10.72 -16.27
N LEU A 92 -19.15 11.16 -15.78
CA LEU A 92 -20.42 10.75 -16.38
C LEU A 92 -20.58 11.27 -17.81
N ALA A 93 -20.14 12.49 -18.10
CA ALA A 93 -20.13 13.06 -19.46
C ALA A 93 -19.18 12.26 -20.38
N TYR A 94 -18.00 11.90 -19.89
CA TYR A 94 -17.04 11.05 -20.62
C TYR A 94 -17.66 9.68 -20.97
N LEU A 95 -18.33 9.01 -20.04
CA LEU A 95 -18.99 7.72 -20.26
C LEU A 95 -20.18 7.82 -21.23
N GLN A 96 -20.86 8.98 -21.29
CA GLN A 96 -21.90 9.23 -22.29
C GLN A 96 -21.34 9.42 -23.70
N ALA A 97 -20.13 9.98 -23.82
CA ALA A 97 -19.48 10.25 -25.11
C ALA A 97 -18.76 9.03 -25.69
N HIS A 98 -18.33 8.09 -24.87
CA HIS A 98 -17.50 6.96 -25.28
C HIS A 98 -18.16 5.62 -24.97
N GLU A 99 -17.89 4.63 -25.81
CA GLU A 99 -18.27 3.22 -25.61
C GLU A 99 -17.02 2.37 -25.38
N ASP A 100 -17.20 1.17 -24.85
CA ASP A 100 -16.12 0.24 -24.57
C ASP A 100 -14.99 0.86 -23.74
N ILE A 101 -15.03 0.66 -22.43
CA ILE A 101 -14.18 1.36 -21.48
C ILE A 101 -13.24 0.38 -20.75
N LEU A 102 -11.95 0.71 -20.72
CA LEU A 102 -10.97 0.10 -19.82
C LEU A 102 -10.85 0.96 -18.54
N PHE A 103 -11.27 0.41 -17.41
CA PHE A 103 -11.14 1.05 -16.11
C PHE A 103 -9.83 0.62 -15.44
N LEU A 104 -9.05 1.59 -14.96
CA LEU A 104 -7.83 1.43 -14.18
C LEU A 104 -8.07 2.05 -12.81
N ILE A 105 -8.29 1.22 -11.80
CA ILE A 105 -8.71 1.67 -10.47
C ILE A 105 -7.60 1.41 -9.45
N SER A 106 -7.32 2.39 -8.59
CA SER A 106 -6.40 2.26 -7.47
C SER A 106 -6.91 2.97 -6.23
N GLY A 107 -6.22 2.77 -5.11
CA GLY A 107 -6.55 3.42 -3.85
C GLY A 107 -6.60 4.94 -3.92
N GLY A 108 -7.33 5.56 -3.00
CA GLY A 108 -7.58 7.01 -2.99
C GLY A 108 -8.69 7.48 -3.93
N GLY A 109 -9.13 6.65 -4.88
CA GLY A 109 -10.17 6.99 -5.86
C GLY A 109 -11.52 7.35 -5.24
N SER A 110 -11.83 6.82 -4.06
CA SER A 110 -13.12 7.07 -3.39
C SER A 110 -13.39 8.54 -3.07
N ALA A 111 -12.35 9.34 -2.85
CA ALA A 111 -12.50 10.76 -2.51
C ALA A 111 -12.21 11.68 -3.70
N CYS A 112 -11.41 11.26 -4.68
CA CYS A 112 -11.06 12.12 -5.79
C CYS A 112 -12.14 12.23 -6.88
N VAL A 113 -13.14 11.32 -6.89
CA VAL A 113 -14.28 11.39 -7.80
C VAL A 113 -15.57 10.98 -7.08
N GLU A 114 -16.62 11.79 -7.17
CA GLU A 114 -17.90 11.55 -6.51
C GLU A 114 -19.09 12.10 -7.29
N VAL A 115 -20.18 11.35 -7.24
CA VAL A 115 -21.51 11.79 -7.72
C VAL A 115 -22.54 11.43 -6.63
N PRO A 116 -23.21 12.42 -6.03
CA PRO A 116 -24.23 12.15 -5.02
C PRO A 116 -25.41 11.34 -5.58
N LEU A 117 -25.91 10.40 -4.81
CA LEU A 117 -27.15 9.70 -5.09
C LEU A 117 -28.33 10.51 -4.52
N ALA A 118 -29.35 10.79 -5.32
CA ALA A 118 -30.56 11.45 -4.82
C ALA A 118 -31.17 10.67 -3.64
N PRO A 119 -31.63 11.33 -2.56
CA PRO A 119 -31.85 12.78 -2.44
C PRO A 119 -30.66 13.59 -1.87
N TYR A 120 -29.47 13.00 -1.70
CA TYR A 120 -28.34 13.67 -1.07
C TYR A 120 -27.76 14.77 -1.95
N SER A 121 -27.43 15.92 -1.34
CA SER A 121 -26.66 17.00 -1.96
C SER A 121 -25.15 16.74 -1.90
N GLU A 122 -24.35 17.54 -2.62
CA GLU A 122 -22.87 17.53 -2.52
C GLU A 122 -22.39 17.83 -1.09
N SER A 123 -23.07 18.76 -0.39
CA SER A 123 -22.76 19.08 1.01
C SER A 123 -23.00 17.89 1.93
N ASP A 124 -24.16 17.22 1.79
CA ASP A 124 -24.49 16.05 2.64
C ASP A 124 -23.45 14.94 2.49
N VAL A 125 -22.98 14.69 1.26
CA VAL A 125 -21.99 13.66 0.97
C VAL A 125 -20.61 14.06 1.50
N ALA A 126 -20.20 15.33 1.34
CA ALA A 126 -18.92 15.83 1.83
C ALA A 126 -18.85 15.81 3.38
N GLU A 127 -19.91 16.28 4.06
CA GLU A 127 -20.01 16.28 5.51
C GLU A 127 -20.03 14.87 6.09
N ALA A 128 -20.84 13.97 5.50
CA ALA A 128 -20.87 12.57 5.90
C ALA A 128 -19.49 11.90 5.73
N ASN A 129 -18.78 12.16 4.64
CA ASN A 129 -17.44 11.63 4.44
C ASN A 129 -16.44 12.14 5.49
N ALA A 130 -16.48 13.42 5.84
CA ALA A 130 -15.63 14.00 6.88
C ALA A 130 -15.90 13.36 8.26
N GLN A 131 -17.18 13.16 8.62
CA GLN A 131 -17.58 12.48 9.85
C GLN A 131 -17.12 11.02 9.88
N LEU A 132 -17.26 10.29 8.78
CA LEU A 132 -16.80 8.91 8.67
C LEU A 132 -15.28 8.79 8.85
N ILE A 133 -14.50 9.68 8.26
CA ILE A 133 -13.04 9.70 8.42
C ILE A 133 -12.67 9.96 9.88
N ALA A 134 -13.36 10.88 10.55
CA ALA A 134 -13.10 11.24 11.95
C ALA A 134 -13.61 10.19 12.96
N SER A 135 -14.47 9.26 12.56
CA SER A 135 -15.15 8.33 13.46
C SER A 135 -14.27 7.21 14.01
N GLY A 136 -13.14 6.91 13.36
CA GLY A 136 -12.33 5.72 13.67
C GLY A 136 -12.98 4.37 13.31
N MET A 137 -14.08 4.39 12.54
CA MET A 137 -14.76 3.16 12.08
C MET A 137 -13.84 2.35 11.16
N PRO A 138 -14.01 1.01 11.14
CA PRO A 138 -13.33 0.15 10.16
C PRO A 138 -13.62 0.57 8.72
N ILE A 139 -12.62 0.49 7.84
CA ILE A 139 -12.74 0.94 6.44
C ILE A 139 -13.89 0.28 5.68
N GLY A 140 -14.18 -0.97 5.95
CA GLY A 140 -15.32 -1.68 5.33
C GLY A 140 -16.68 -1.07 5.68
N GLU A 141 -16.84 -0.56 6.91
CA GLU A 141 -18.06 0.14 7.33
C GLU A 141 -18.13 1.53 6.70
N ILE A 142 -17.02 2.26 6.68
CA ILE A 142 -16.90 3.55 5.98
C ILE A 142 -17.29 3.39 4.51
N ASN A 143 -16.77 2.38 3.82
CA ASN A 143 -17.09 2.12 2.41
C ASN A 143 -18.57 1.75 2.21
N ARG A 144 -19.17 1.02 3.14
CA ARG A 144 -20.62 0.70 3.11
C ARG A 144 -21.46 1.99 3.15
N GLU A 145 -21.12 2.92 4.05
CA GLU A 145 -21.81 4.21 4.17
C GLU A 145 -21.59 5.13 2.96
N ARG A 146 -20.36 5.15 2.39
CA ARG A 146 -20.08 5.86 1.15
C ARG A 146 -20.92 5.35 -0.02
N ARG A 147 -21.04 4.02 -0.16
CA ARG A 147 -21.84 3.39 -1.22
C ARG A 147 -23.33 3.76 -1.14
N ARG A 148 -23.88 3.97 0.06
CA ARG A 148 -25.29 4.35 0.24
C ARG A 148 -25.61 5.74 -0.31
N ARG A 149 -24.64 6.66 -0.31
CA ARG A 149 -24.81 8.07 -0.69
C ARG A 149 -24.29 8.41 -2.08
N SER A 150 -23.65 7.47 -2.74
CA SER A 150 -22.99 7.67 -4.05
C SER A 150 -23.76 7.02 -5.19
N ALA A 151 -23.85 7.71 -6.32
CA ALA A 151 -24.42 7.19 -7.56
C ALA A 151 -23.41 6.36 -8.39
N ILE A 152 -22.12 6.39 -8.03
CA ILE A 152 -21.05 5.73 -8.79
C ILE A 152 -20.29 4.65 -8.03
N LYS A 153 -20.45 4.54 -6.70
CA LYS A 153 -19.80 3.52 -5.88
C LYS A 153 -20.66 2.26 -5.72
N GLY A 154 -20.04 1.15 -5.29
CA GLY A 154 -20.73 -0.13 -5.09
C GLY A 154 -21.28 -0.72 -6.38
N GLY A 155 -20.47 -0.70 -7.44
CA GLY A 155 -20.82 -1.24 -8.76
C GLY A 155 -21.72 -0.34 -9.61
N LYS A 156 -22.18 0.79 -9.09
CA LYS A 156 -23.20 1.62 -9.75
C LYS A 156 -22.68 2.37 -10.97
N LEU A 157 -21.35 2.61 -11.05
CA LEU A 157 -20.75 3.26 -12.23
C LEU A 157 -21.00 2.44 -13.50
N ALA A 158 -21.12 1.11 -13.39
CA ALA A 158 -21.44 0.23 -14.50
C ALA A 158 -22.77 0.58 -15.20
N ASN A 159 -23.74 1.16 -14.49
CA ASN A 159 -25.02 1.59 -15.08
C ASN A 159 -24.87 2.75 -16.07
N HIS A 160 -23.74 3.43 -16.08
CA HIS A 160 -23.43 4.56 -16.97
C HIS A 160 -22.55 4.16 -18.14
N VAL A 161 -22.09 2.90 -18.21
CA VAL A 161 -21.22 2.42 -19.27
C VAL A 161 -22.05 1.88 -20.43
N ARG A 162 -21.65 2.23 -21.65
CA ARG A 162 -22.18 1.68 -22.88
C ARG A 162 -21.13 0.73 -23.48
N GLY A 163 -21.59 -0.41 -23.99
CA GLY A 163 -20.71 -1.43 -24.55
C GLY A 163 -19.95 -2.23 -23.49
N ARG A 164 -18.72 -2.65 -23.82
CA ARG A 164 -17.89 -3.52 -22.99
C ARG A 164 -17.15 -2.73 -21.92
N ALA A 165 -17.12 -3.25 -20.70
CA ALA A 165 -16.26 -2.74 -19.64
C ALA A 165 -15.24 -3.80 -19.21
N VAL A 166 -13.98 -3.42 -19.06
CA VAL A 166 -12.93 -4.21 -18.42
C VAL A 166 -12.39 -3.38 -17.27
N THR A 167 -12.26 -3.97 -16.09
CA THR A 167 -11.76 -3.26 -14.90
C THR A 167 -10.53 -3.93 -14.36
N LEU A 168 -9.41 -3.20 -14.34
CA LEU A 168 -8.15 -3.60 -13.73
C LEU A 168 -7.94 -2.82 -12.44
N VAL A 169 -7.60 -3.52 -11.35
CA VAL A 169 -7.42 -2.94 -10.02
C VAL A 169 -6.00 -3.15 -9.52
N TYR A 170 -5.34 -2.05 -9.16
CA TYR A 170 -4.10 -2.02 -8.40
C TYR A 170 -4.48 -1.74 -6.94
N SER A 171 -4.45 -2.79 -6.10
CA SER A 171 -5.14 -2.82 -4.81
C SER A 171 -4.26 -2.40 -3.65
N ASP A 172 -4.73 -1.43 -2.86
CA ASP A 172 -4.19 -1.03 -1.56
C ASP A 172 -4.95 -1.61 -0.36
N VAL A 173 -5.89 -2.50 -0.61
CA VAL A 173 -6.66 -3.19 0.44
C VAL A 173 -6.25 -4.66 0.54
N SER A 174 -6.72 -5.35 1.58
CA SER A 174 -6.48 -6.79 1.74
C SER A 174 -7.00 -7.58 0.54
N THR A 175 -6.35 -8.69 0.23
CA THR A 175 -6.59 -9.55 -0.96
C THR A 175 -8.05 -9.94 -1.13
N ASN A 176 -8.81 -10.06 -0.03
CA ASN A 176 -10.22 -10.45 -0.06
C ASN A 176 -11.20 -9.28 -0.25
N ALA A 177 -10.71 -8.05 -0.42
CA ALA A 177 -11.54 -6.84 -0.48
C ALA A 177 -11.33 -6.02 -1.76
N ALA A 178 -10.93 -6.64 -2.87
CA ALA A 178 -10.67 -5.94 -4.14
C ALA A 178 -11.87 -5.11 -4.62
N ASP A 179 -13.09 -5.58 -4.34
CA ASP A 179 -14.34 -4.82 -4.59
C ASP A 179 -14.48 -3.57 -3.71
N ASP A 180 -13.60 -3.37 -2.73
CA ASP A 180 -13.58 -2.21 -1.86
C ASP A 180 -12.64 -1.10 -2.32
N VAL A 181 -11.72 -1.37 -3.24
CA VAL A 181 -10.82 -0.37 -3.81
C VAL A 181 -11.63 0.78 -4.42
N ALA A 182 -11.31 2.00 -4.03
CA ALA A 182 -12.09 3.20 -4.39
C ALA A 182 -13.60 3.08 -4.04
N SER A 183 -13.96 2.29 -3.01
CA SER A 183 -15.35 1.92 -2.67
C SER A 183 -16.09 1.14 -3.77
N GLY A 184 -15.35 0.45 -4.66
CA GLY A 184 -15.87 -0.45 -5.68
C GLY A 184 -16.76 0.24 -6.72
N PRO A 185 -16.23 1.11 -7.59
CA PRO A 185 -17.05 1.77 -8.61
C PRO A 185 -17.60 0.79 -9.65
N MET A 186 -16.82 -0.22 -10.01
CA MET A 186 -17.16 -1.23 -11.03
C MET A 186 -17.27 -2.63 -10.39
N PRO A 187 -18.15 -3.50 -10.90
CA PRO A 187 -18.23 -4.89 -10.46
C PRO A 187 -17.15 -5.77 -11.11
N ASN A 188 -16.87 -6.93 -10.50
CA ASN A 188 -16.01 -7.98 -11.03
C ASN A 188 -14.63 -7.48 -11.50
N PRO A 189 -13.86 -6.75 -10.69
CA PRO A 189 -12.57 -6.26 -11.09
C PRO A 189 -11.54 -7.40 -11.19
N ILE A 190 -10.58 -7.25 -12.11
CA ILE A 190 -9.38 -8.09 -12.20
C ILE A 190 -8.29 -7.41 -11.36
N VAL A 191 -7.86 -8.05 -10.29
CA VAL A 191 -6.73 -7.56 -9.48
C VAL A 191 -5.44 -7.84 -10.23
N ILE A 192 -4.72 -6.77 -10.59
CA ILE A 192 -3.42 -6.88 -11.28
C ILE A 192 -2.24 -6.83 -10.30
N ALA A 193 -2.44 -6.26 -9.13
CA ALA A 193 -1.47 -6.23 -8.03
C ALA A 193 -2.16 -5.96 -6.70
N ASP A 194 -1.61 -6.55 -5.64
CA ASP A 194 -1.95 -6.34 -4.24
C ASP A 194 -0.70 -6.53 -3.35
N ASN A 195 -0.86 -6.52 -2.04
CA ASN A 195 0.25 -6.75 -1.12
C ASN A 195 0.86 -8.16 -1.28
N THR A 196 0.07 -9.17 -1.67
CA THR A 196 0.59 -10.52 -1.97
C THR A 196 1.54 -10.47 -3.16
N THR A 197 1.25 -9.67 -4.17
CA THR A 197 2.14 -9.43 -5.32
C THR A 197 3.48 -8.84 -4.86
N LEU A 198 3.45 -7.85 -3.96
CA LEU A 198 4.66 -7.24 -3.40
C LEU A 198 5.52 -8.27 -2.66
N VAL A 199 4.91 -9.04 -1.75
CA VAL A 199 5.58 -10.08 -0.95
C VAL A 199 6.18 -11.17 -1.84
N ARG A 200 5.41 -11.69 -2.79
CA ARG A 200 5.89 -12.74 -3.71
C ARG A 200 6.99 -12.25 -4.65
N THR A 201 6.93 -11.00 -5.10
CA THR A 201 8.01 -10.40 -5.90
C THR A 201 9.30 -10.31 -5.11
N ALA A 202 9.26 -9.88 -3.84
CA ALA A 202 10.41 -9.87 -2.97
C ALA A 202 10.97 -11.29 -2.74
N ALA A 203 10.09 -12.27 -2.51
CA ALA A 203 10.48 -13.67 -2.34
C ALA A 203 11.15 -14.25 -3.60
N GLN A 204 10.66 -13.93 -4.80
CA GLN A 204 11.29 -14.33 -6.06
C GLN A 204 12.70 -13.74 -6.22
N ILE A 205 12.93 -12.50 -5.78
CA ILE A 205 14.26 -11.87 -5.82
C ILE A 205 15.21 -12.57 -4.86
N ILE A 206 14.73 -12.99 -3.69
CA ILE A 206 15.50 -13.71 -2.66
C ILE A 206 15.81 -15.15 -3.10
N GLY A 207 14.90 -15.79 -3.81
CA GLY A 207 15.01 -17.19 -4.26
C GLY A 207 14.77 -18.19 -3.13
N ASP A 208 15.48 -19.34 -3.16
CA ASP A 208 15.26 -20.47 -2.24
C ASP A 208 15.43 -20.14 -0.75
N SER A 209 16.05 -19.01 -0.43
CA SER A 209 16.20 -18.56 0.96
C SER A 209 14.96 -17.81 1.49
N ALA A 210 13.95 -17.56 0.68
CA ALA A 210 12.74 -16.86 1.10
C ALA A 210 11.82 -17.76 1.94
N VAL A 211 11.41 -17.26 3.10
CA VAL A 211 10.36 -17.85 3.92
C VAL A 211 9.16 -16.91 3.89
N VAL A 212 8.19 -17.21 3.02
CA VAL A 212 7.02 -16.35 2.80
C VAL A 212 5.99 -16.57 3.90
N VAL A 213 5.45 -15.47 4.42
CA VAL A 213 4.27 -15.45 5.28
C VAL A 213 3.09 -15.01 4.43
N ASP A 214 2.16 -15.94 4.17
CA ASP A 214 0.98 -15.66 3.33
C ASP A 214 -0.07 -14.78 4.04
N GLU A 215 -0.06 -14.78 5.38
CA GLU A 215 -0.90 -13.94 6.23
C GLU A 215 -0.47 -12.47 6.13
N GLN A 216 -1.41 -11.57 5.88
CA GLN A 216 -1.15 -10.14 5.95
C GLN A 216 -1.23 -9.64 7.39
N PHE A 217 -0.23 -8.88 7.82
CA PHE A 217 -0.20 -8.27 9.14
C PHE A 217 -1.06 -7.00 9.14
N GLU A 218 -2.19 -7.10 9.78
CA GLU A 218 -3.15 -6.02 10.01
C GLU A 218 -3.37 -5.83 11.52
N GLY A 219 -3.98 -4.73 11.94
CA GLY A 219 -4.27 -4.46 13.34
C GLY A 219 -3.07 -3.83 14.07
N ASP A 220 -2.91 -4.15 15.35
CA ASP A 220 -1.96 -3.44 16.23
C ASP A 220 -0.50 -3.70 15.86
N VAL A 221 0.29 -2.61 15.78
CA VAL A 221 1.71 -2.65 15.40
C VAL A 221 2.57 -3.41 16.43
N LEU A 222 2.24 -3.40 17.71
CA LEU A 222 2.96 -4.15 18.76
C LEU A 222 2.76 -5.65 18.57
N GLU A 223 1.54 -6.09 18.29
CA GLU A 223 1.25 -7.50 18.02
C GLU A 223 1.94 -7.97 16.74
N THR A 224 1.98 -7.11 15.70
CA THR A 224 2.75 -7.36 14.49
C THR A 224 4.25 -7.55 14.80
N ALA A 225 4.84 -6.67 15.60
CA ALA A 225 6.25 -6.76 15.97
C ALA A 225 6.56 -8.07 16.70
N ARG A 226 5.73 -8.46 17.66
CA ARG A 226 5.86 -9.72 18.42
C ARG A 226 5.73 -10.95 17.53
N ALA A 227 4.76 -10.95 16.63
CA ALA A 227 4.54 -12.04 15.69
C ALA A 227 5.70 -12.22 14.71
N LEU A 228 6.22 -11.12 14.15
CA LEU A 228 7.41 -11.15 13.29
C LEU A 228 8.66 -11.61 14.06
N ALA A 229 8.87 -11.14 15.28
CA ALA A 229 9.99 -11.57 16.14
C ALA A 229 9.89 -13.05 16.50
N ALA A 230 8.70 -13.57 16.78
CA ALA A 230 8.50 -15.00 17.03
C ALA A 230 8.85 -15.85 15.81
N ARG A 231 8.38 -15.46 14.61
CA ARG A 231 8.73 -16.15 13.36
C ARG A 231 10.23 -16.04 13.02
N ALA A 232 10.85 -14.89 13.30
CA ALA A 232 12.30 -14.70 13.09
C ALA A 232 13.17 -15.69 13.88
N ARG A 233 12.70 -16.17 15.05
CA ARG A 233 13.41 -17.19 15.86
C ARG A 233 13.45 -18.56 15.19
N THR A 234 12.53 -18.85 14.28
CA THR A 234 12.47 -20.14 13.55
C THR A 234 13.29 -20.16 12.26
N LEU A 235 13.84 -19.01 11.84
CA LEU A 235 14.67 -18.93 10.64
C LEU A 235 15.98 -19.71 10.82
N GLU A 236 16.42 -20.36 9.75
CA GLU A 236 17.66 -21.13 9.69
C GLU A 236 18.62 -20.58 8.64
N GLY A 237 19.92 -20.68 8.90
CA GLY A 237 20.97 -20.34 7.95
C GLY A 237 20.81 -18.94 7.34
N LEU A 238 20.69 -18.87 6.03
CA LEU A 238 20.54 -17.65 5.22
C LEU A 238 19.07 -17.27 4.93
N GLN A 239 18.13 -17.89 5.59
CA GLN A 239 16.72 -17.63 5.35
C GLN A 239 16.34 -16.18 5.67
N VAL A 240 15.45 -15.65 4.83
CA VAL A 240 14.83 -14.33 4.97
C VAL A 240 13.32 -14.51 5.04
N LEU A 241 12.72 -14.08 6.13
CA LEU A 241 11.28 -13.95 6.26
C LEU A 241 10.81 -12.81 5.36
N VAL A 242 9.80 -13.08 4.54
CA VAL A 242 9.15 -12.10 3.66
C VAL A 242 7.68 -12.03 4.03
N ALA A 243 7.25 -10.89 4.47
CA ALA A 243 5.88 -10.65 4.91
C ALA A 243 5.40 -9.27 4.44
N GLY A 244 4.12 -9.03 4.56
CA GLY A 244 3.54 -7.73 4.24
C GLY A 244 2.29 -7.45 5.05
N GLY A 245 1.73 -6.26 4.85
CA GLY A 245 0.52 -5.84 5.53
C GLY A 245 0.43 -4.33 5.71
N GLU A 246 -0.44 -3.90 6.60
CA GLU A 246 -0.60 -2.50 6.98
C GLU A 246 -1.03 -2.41 8.44
N PRO A 247 -0.08 -2.60 9.40
CA PRO A 247 -0.41 -2.49 10.80
C PRO A 247 -0.82 -1.06 11.16
N THR A 248 -1.63 -0.93 12.19
CA THR A 248 -2.14 0.34 12.65
C THR A 248 -1.41 0.85 13.87
N VAL A 249 -1.23 2.16 13.94
CA VAL A 249 -0.67 2.90 15.08
C VAL A 249 -1.74 3.82 15.63
N VAL A 250 -1.93 3.78 16.94
CA VAL A 250 -2.78 4.77 17.64
C VAL A 250 -1.95 6.02 17.88
N VAL A 251 -2.26 7.09 17.16
CA VAL A 251 -1.58 8.38 17.34
C VAL A 251 -2.04 9.01 18.63
N LYS A 252 -1.10 9.23 19.59
CA LYS A 252 -1.37 9.79 20.92
C LYS A 252 -0.79 11.19 21.10
N GLY A 253 0.26 11.54 20.35
CA GLY A 253 0.97 12.80 20.42
C GLY A 253 1.23 13.42 19.06
N ASN A 254 2.02 14.49 19.04
CA ASN A 254 2.37 15.24 17.84
C ASN A 254 3.80 14.94 17.34
N GLY A 255 4.37 13.80 17.75
CA GLY A 255 5.70 13.38 17.35
C GLY A 255 5.77 13.02 15.86
N ARG A 256 7.00 12.82 15.39
CA ARG A 256 7.31 12.42 14.02
C ARG A 256 7.45 10.89 13.94
N GLY A 257 6.66 10.24 13.08
CA GLY A 257 6.72 8.79 12.95
C GLY A 257 5.70 8.25 11.95
N GLY A 258 5.61 6.93 11.91
CA GLY A 258 4.68 6.16 11.10
C GLY A 258 4.67 4.71 11.55
N ARG A 259 3.87 3.88 10.88
CA ARG A 259 3.73 2.46 11.24
C ARG A 259 5.01 1.65 11.04
N CYS A 260 5.78 1.94 9.97
CA CYS A 260 7.04 1.24 9.70
C CYS A 260 8.14 1.65 10.69
N SER A 261 8.25 2.95 11.04
CA SER A 261 9.19 3.42 12.06
C SER A 261 8.82 2.90 13.45
N GLU A 262 7.55 2.85 13.82
CA GLU A 262 7.12 2.27 15.10
C GLU A 262 7.33 0.75 15.12
N LEU A 263 7.01 0.03 14.04
CA LEU A 263 7.28 -1.39 13.91
C LEU A 263 8.77 -1.70 14.08
N ALA A 264 9.64 -0.88 13.49
CA ALA A 264 11.10 -1.03 13.63
C ALA A 264 11.54 -0.92 15.09
N VAL A 265 11.05 0.09 15.83
CA VAL A 265 11.36 0.25 17.26
C VAL A 265 10.85 -0.94 18.06
N ARG A 266 9.59 -1.32 17.92
CA ARG A 266 8.99 -2.43 18.68
C ARG A 266 9.63 -3.77 18.35
N PHE A 267 9.95 -4.04 17.08
CA PHE A 267 10.66 -5.23 16.67
C PHE A 267 12.09 -5.29 17.29
N ALA A 268 12.78 -4.15 17.36
CA ALA A 268 14.10 -4.09 17.96
C ALA A 268 14.14 -4.40 19.45
N LEU A 269 13.04 -4.14 20.18
CA LEU A 269 12.87 -4.54 21.58
C LEU A 269 12.74 -6.06 21.74
N GLU A 270 12.19 -6.76 20.75
CA GLU A 270 11.86 -8.18 20.76
C GLU A 270 12.92 -9.07 20.07
N SER A 271 13.71 -8.50 19.13
CA SER A 271 14.60 -9.26 18.26
C SER A 271 15.90 -8.51 17.95
N ALA A 272 16.97 -9.28 17.77
CA ALA A 272 18.27 -8.80 17.33
C ALA A 272 18.52 -9.04 15.82
N CYS A 273 17.58 -9.62 15.11
CA CYS A 273 17.70 -9.93 13.70
C CYS A 273 17.87 -8.66 12.85
N GLU A 274 18.53 -8.82 11.71
CA GLU A 274 18.51 -7.84 10.64
C GLU A 274 17.09 -7.73 10.10
N ALA A 275 16.59 -6.50 9.86
CA ALA A 275 15.24 -6.32 9.36
C ALA A 275 15.10 -5.05 8.50
N LEU A 276 14.07 -5.06 7.65
CA LEU A 276 13.63 -3.90 6.91
C LEU A 276 12.12 -3.83 6.96
N PHE A 277 11.58 -2.69 7.37
CA PHE A 277 10.16 -2.38 7.41
C PHE A 277 9.92 -1.10 6.64
N ALA A 278 9.22 -1.19 5.50
CA ALA A 278 9.03 -0.01 4.66
C ALA A 278 7.74 -0.06 3.84
N SER A 279 7.15 1.10 3.63
CA SER A 279 5.97 1.30 2.82
C SER A 279 6.31 1.28 1.33
N SER A 280 5.45 0.68 0.52
CA SER A 280 5.67 0.60 -0.93
C SER A 280 5.49 1.93 -1.65
N ASP A 281 4.73 2.87 -1.08
CA ASP A 281 4.52 4.21 -1.65
C ASP A 281 5.68 5.19 -1.36
N GLY A 282 6.62 4.79 -0.50
CA GLY A 282 7.77 5.61 -0.11
C GLY A 282 7.48 6.58 1.03
N VAL A 283 6.33 6.46 1.70
CA VAL A 283 5.88 7.40 2.75
C VAL A 283 5.40 6.63 3.99
N ASP A 284 6.11 6.79 5.11
CA ASP A 284 5.73 6.22 6.41
C ASP A 284 5.18 7.30 7.34
N GLY A 285 3.88 7.52 7.30
CA GLY A 285 3.17 8.50 8.14
C GLY A 285 3.74 9.92 8.02
N SER A 286 4.09 10.54 9.16
CA SER A 286 4.72 11.86 9.25
C SER A 286 6.25 11.80 9.29
N SER A 287 6.84 10.60 9.16
CA SER A 287 8.29 10.39 9.32
C SER A 287 9.14 11.07 8.22
N GLY A 288 8.59 11.25 7.01
CA GLY A 288 9.29 11.80 5.84
C GLY A 288 10.28 10.80 5.21
N VAL A 289 10.16 9.51 5.52
CA VAL A 289 10.95 8.40 4.96
C VAL A 289 10.01 7.26 4.58
N ALA A 290 10.48 6.29 3.81
CA ALA A 290 9.69 5.11 3.45
C ALA A 290 9.59 4.10 4.61
N GLY A 291 10.55 4.10 5.51
CA GLY A 291 10.66 3.16 6.61
C GLY A 291 12.08 3.06 7.15
N PHE A 292 12.42 1.93 7.78
CA PHE A 292 13.70 1.74 8.44
C PHE A 292 14.32 0.38 8.12
N TYR A 293 15.64 0.40 7.96
CA TYR A 293 16.50 -0.76 7.98
C TYR A 293 17.17 -0.89 9.35
N LEU A 294 17.06 -2.05 9.95
CA LEU A 294 17.70 -2.42 11.24
C LEU A 294 18.89 -3.33 10.96
N PRO A 295 20.13 -2.91 11.23
CA PRO A 295 21.27 -3.80 11.11
C PRO A 295 21.21 -4.93 12.16
N PRO A 296 21.88 -6.08 11.92
CA PRO A 296 21.93 -7.16 12.87
C PRO A 296 22.64 -6.75 14.17
N ARG A 297 22.13 -7.20 15.31
CA ARG A 297 22.63 -6.85 16.66
C ARG A 297 22.96 -8.09 17.48
N ARG A 298 23.67 -7.89 18.58
CA ARG A 298 24.02 -9.01 19.52
C ARG A 298 22.87 -9.43 20.40
N ARG A 299 21.96 -8.52 20.71
CA ARG A 299 20.79 -8.72 21.57
C ARG A 299 19.72 -7.71 21.15
N PRO A 300 18.47 -7.93 21.54
CA PRO A 300 17.44 -6.89 21.40
C PRO A 300 17.93 -5.55 21.97
N SER A 301 17.52 -4.46 21.34
CA SER A 301 17.89 -3.10 21.76
C SER A 301 16.79 -2.51 22.62
N GLU A 302 17.22 -1.79 23.65
CA GLU A 302 16.35 -0.94 24.45
C GLU A 302 16.86 0.51 24.30
N PRO A 303 16.47 1.20 23.21
CA PRO A 303 16.94 2.55 22.96
C PRO A 303 16.42 3.50 24.03
N SER A 304 17.26 4.47 24.40
CA SER A 304 16.92 5.45 25.44
C SER A 304 15.65 6.22 25.09
N GLY A 305 14.71 6.28 26.01
CA GLY A 305 13.45 7.02 25.85
C GLY A 305 12.45 6.38 24.88
N ALA A 306 12.60 5.10 24.52
CA ALA A 306 11.72 4.42 23.58
C ALA A 306 10.24 4.49 23.99
N GLU A 307 9.93 4.17 25.25
CA GLU A 307 8.56 4.16 25.75
C GLU A 307 7.94 5.57 25.67
N ALA A 308 8.64 6.59 26.16
CA ALA A 308 8.17 7.97 26.12
C ALA A 308 7.97 8.50 24.68
N ALA A 309 8.87 8.14 23.76
CA ALA A 309 8.76 8.52 22.37
C ALA A 309 7.57 7.81 21.66
N LEU A 310 7.35 6.53 21.94
CA LEU A 310 6.18 5.79 21.41
C LEU A 310 4.86 6.37 21.94
N GLU A 311 4.79 6.76 23.22
CA GLU A 311 3.63 7.45 23.79
C GLU A 311 3.43 8.86 23.18
N ALA A 312 4.50 9.53 22.76
CA ALA A 312 4.44 10.81 22.05
C ALA A 312 4.22 10.66 20.53
N SER A 313 4.10 9.44 20.01
CA SER A 313 4.06 9.12 18.56
C SER A 313 5.30 9.61 17.79
N ASP A 314 6.48 9.64 18.48
CA ASP A 314 7.78 10.09 17.93
C ASP A 314 8.73 8.91 17.67
N SER A 315 8.21 7.90 16.97
CA SER A 315 8.96 6.68 16.66
C SER A 315 10.18 6.95 15.77
N TYR A 316 10.16 7.99 14.94
CA TYR A 316 11.29 8.34 14.06
C TYR A 316 12.57 8.64 14.86
N ALA A 317 12.46 9.45 15.92
CA ALA A 317 13.61 9.85 16.73
C ALA A 317 14.30 8.64 17.37
N VAL A 318 13.53 7.64 17.80
CA VAL A 318 14.07 6.41 18.38
C VAL A 318 14.57 5.45 17.31
N ALA A 319 13.87 5.29 16.20
CA ALA A 319 14.26 4.42 15.11
C ALA A 319 15.64 4.82 14.53
N THR A 320 15.96 6.11 14.48
CA THR A 320 17.28 6.60 14.05
C THR A 320 18.43 6.25 15.00
N GLN A 321 18.16 5.90 16.26
CA GLN A 321 19.21 5.44 17.20
C GLN A 321 19.61 3.99 16.97
N ILE A 322 18.75 3.19 16.34
CA ILE A 322 18.90 1.74 16.22
C ILE A 322 18.96 1.25 14.77
N GLY A 323 18.68 2.09 13.81
CA GLY A 323 18.61 1.73 12.41
C GLY A 323 18.85 2.91 11.47
N GLU A 324 18.73 2.65 10.19
CA GLU A 324 18.95 3.62 9.13
C GLU A 324 17.62 3.94 8.44
N PRO A 325 17.25 5.23 8.29
CA PRO A 325 16.06 5.61 7.54
C PRO A 325 16.22 5.27 6.05
N ILE A 326 15.14 4.80 5.43
CA ILE A 326 15.07 4.56 3.99
C ILE A 326 14.44 5.78 3.35
N THR A 327 15.27 6.62 2.77
CA THR A 327 14.84 7.87 2.11
C THR A 327 14.79 7.65 0.61
N ILE A 328 13.60 7.65 0.04
CA ILE A 328 13.34 7.59 -1.39
C ILE A 328 12.25 8.61 -1.74
N ALA A 329 12.16 8.98 -3.01
CA ALA A 329 11.02 9.76 -3.48
C ALA A 329 9.72 8.93 -3.44
N PRO A 330 8.54 9.55 -3.34
CA PRO A 330 7.28 8.84 -3.52
C PRO A 330 7.31 8.02 -4.81
N THR A 331 7.01 6.73 -4.69
CA THR A 331 7.24 5.75 -5.76
C THR A 331 6.12 5.68 -6.78
N GLY A 332 4.94 6.17 -6.42
CA GLY A 332 3.71 5.94 -7.16
C GLY A 332 3.12 4.54 -6.99
N ASN A 333 3.76 3.64 -6.24
CA ASN A 333 3.16 2.38 -5.79
C ASN A 333 2.14 2.65 -4.68
N ASN A 334 1.28 1.70 -4.42
CA ASN A 334 0.37 1.70 -3.28
C ASN A 334 -0.07 0.25 -2.99
N LEU A 335 0.90 -0.58 -2.58
CA LEU A 335 0.70 -1.99 -2.25
C LEU A 335 0.96 -2.27 -0.76
N ARG A 336 0.72 -1.27 0.12
CA ARG A 336 0.97 -1.35 1.56
C ARG A 336 2.46 -1.51 1.89
N ASP A 337 2.79 -2.24 2.97
CA ASP A 337 4.15 -2.34 3.48
C ASP A 337 4.78 -3.70 3.17
N LEU A 338 6.10 -3.70 3.04
CA LEU A 338 6.95 -4.89 2.93
C LEU A 338 7.80 -5.03 4.19
N PHE A 339 7.83 -6.26 4.72
CA PHE A 339 8.62 -6.64 5.89
C PHE A 339 9.60 -7.73 5.50
N LEU A 340 10.89 -7.46 5.69
CA LEU A 340 11.97 -8.40 5.46
C LEU A 340 12.72 -8.60 6.76
N VAL A 341 12.90 -9.86 7.20
CA VAL A 341 13.67 -10.18 8.40
C VAL A 341 14.65 -11.29 8.10
N ALA A 342 15.95 -11.04 8.33
CA ALA A 342 17.02 -12.01 8.11
C ALA A 342 17.68 -12.39 9.44
N ARG A 343 18.02 -13.66 9.58
CA ARG A 343 18.80 -14.10 10.73
C ARG A 343 20.22 -13.54 10.64
N SER A 344 20.73 -12.97 11.73
CA SER A 344 22.12 -12.51 11.81
C SER A 344 23.08 -13.70 11.75
N GLN A 345 23.97 -13.72 10.76
CA GLN A 345 25.04 -14.72 10.67
C GLN A 345 26.09 -14.62 11.81
N ALA A 346 26.13 -13.49 12.51
CA ALA A 346 27.13 -13.24 13.56
C ALA A 346 27.02 -14.18 14.79
N TYR A 347 26.02 -15.06 14.86
CA TYR A 347 25.68 -15.89 16.04
C TYR A 347 25.61 -17.40 15.79
N GLY A 348 25.95 -17.90 14.60
CA GLY A 348 25.87 -19.32 14.23
C GLY A 348 27.07 -20.19 14.67
N SER A 349 28.12 -19.66 15.25
CA SER A 349 29.38 -20.41 15.47
C SER A 349 29.74 -20.74 16.94
N GLN A 350 28.75 -20.76 17.83
CA GLN A 350 28.92 -21.43 19.15
C GLN A 350 27.99 -22.64 19.27
N ALA A 351 28.05 -23.55 18.29
CA ALA A 351 27.54 -24.88 18.46
C ALA A 351 28.61 -25.68 19.21
N SER A 352 28.36 -25.94 20.51
CA SER A 352 28.71 -27.14 21.26
C SER A 352 30.05 -27.80 20.89
N THR A 353 31.14 -27.32 21.47
CA THR A 353 32.28 -28.18 21.73
C THR A 353 31.93 -29.04 22.96
N THR A 354 31.31 -30.19 22.72
CA THR A 354 31.15 -31.23 23.74
C THR A 354 32.54 -31.76 24.05
N VAL A 355 33.14 -31.32 25.14
CA VAL A 355 34.36 -31.92 25.69
C VAL A 355 33.98 -33.28 26.27
N THR A 356 34.27 -34.32 25.53
CA THR A 356 34.24 -35.69 26.06
C THR A 356 35.40 -35.83 27.02
N LEU A 357 35.13 -35.74 28.31
CA LEU A 357 36.07 -36.15 29.34
C LEU A 357 36.21 -37.69 29.30
N ALA A 358 37.32 -38.14 28.74
CA ALA A 358 37.73 -39.53 28.84
C ALA A 358 38.12 -39.83 30.31
N SER A 359 37.39 -40.73 30.92
CA SER A 359 37.75 -41.38 32.23
C SER A 359 39.00 -42.22 32.08
N ARG A 360 39.95 -41.96 32.89
CA ARG A 360 40.96 -42.91 33.32
C ARG A 360 40.75 -43.23 34.82
#